data_5073515195a510c01e675d3b7cedd036
#
_entry.id   5073515195a510c01e675d3b7cedd036
#
_cell.length_a   1.000
_cell.length_b   1.000
_cell.length_c   1.000
_cell.angle_alpha   90.00
_cell.angle_beta   90.00
_cell.angle_gamma   90.00
#
_symmetry.space_group_name_H-M   'P 1'
#
loop_
_entity.id
_entity.type
_entity.pdbx_description
1 polymer ?
#
loop_
_entity_poly.entity_id
_entity_poly.type
_entity_poly.pdbx_seq_one_letter_code
_entity_poly.pdbx_strand_id
1 'polypeptide(L)'
;MRTIKPLLTTVSIVAAGLTLAACGGGSTSAGDSSLSGQVGIDGSSTVFPLTALAAEDFQTVNSGVQVKVGSSGTGGGFEKFCRGESDANDASRPIKDDEAAACASAGVAYGPLTVAVDALTIVVSKDNTWATCLTTDQLGAIWAPGSTVANWNEIDPSFPAEPIKLFGPGTDSGTFDYFTGVINGEEGASRTDYTPSEDDNVIVQGVSGSKGGLGYFGFTYYEENADKLTAVQIDSGSGCVAPSAATAQDGTYAPLSRPLFVYPSIAALARPEVAAFFQYYVDNDASIAEGAQYIPLNEAQRTTLKADFAALLAQASTAPSPIAS
;
A
#
# COMPACT_ATOMS: atom_id res chain seq x y z
N MET A 1 -71.12 -22.57 19.77
CA MET A 1 -72.02 -22.24 20.91
C MET A 1 -71.18 -21.46 21.94
N ARG A 2 -71.48 -20.29 22.11
CA ARG A 2 -71.65 -19.29 23.17
C ARG A 2 -71.06 -17.94 22.72
N THR A 3 -72.00 -17.16 22.27
CA THR A 3 -72.01 -15.72 22.11
C THR A 3 -71.97 -15.03 23.49
N ILE A 4 -71.20 -13.97 23.66
CA ILE A 4 -71.58 -12.88 24.58
C ILE A 4 -71.14 -11.54 23.94
N LYS A 5 -72.11 -10.64 23.91
CA LYS A 5 -72.19 -9.30 23.31
C LYS A 5 -71.57 -8.20 24.23
N PRO A 6 -71.55 -6.94 23.75
CA PRO A 6 -70.61 -5.90 24.16
C PRO A 6 -71.22 -5.00 25.26
N LEU A 7 -70.40 -4.21 25.90
CA LEU A 7 -70.84 -3.08 26.74
C LEU A 7 -70.13 -1.79 26.26
N LEU A 8 -70.96 -0.93 25.67
CA LEU A 8 -70.66 0.48 25.44
C LEU A 8 -70.78 1.22 26.79
N THR A 9 -69.79 2.07 27.07
CA THR A 9 -69.98 3.16 28.02
C THR A 9 -69.34 4.42 27.47
N THR A 10 -70.19 5.34 27.10
CA THR A 10 -69.93 6.74 26.78
C THR A 10 -69.92 7.55 28.08
N VAL A 11 -68.93 8.44 28.26
CA VAL A 11 -69.05 9.68 29.08
C VAL A 11 -67.93 10.63 28.62
N SER A 12 -68.29 11.65 27.91
CA SER A 12 -68.41 13.09 28.21
C SER A 12 -67.10 13.89 28.35
N ILE A 13 -67.06 14.83 27.44
CA ILE A 13 -66.19 15.97 27.21
C ILE A 13 -66.13 16.89 28.46
N VAL A 14 -64.89 17.28 28.86
CA VAL A 14 -64.64 18.60 29.51
C VAL A 14 -63.47 19.26 28.80
N ALA A 15 -63.77 20.32 28.12
CA ALA A 15 -62.83 21.28 27.57
C ALA A 15 -62.41 22.24 28.68
N ALA A 16 -61.09 22.31 28.95
CA ALA A 16 -60.52 23.43 29.67
C ALA A 16 -59.24 23.86 28.93
N GLY A 17 -59.33 24.96 28.24
CA GLY A 17 -58.23 25.65 27.66
C GLY A 17 -57.38 26.35 28.76
N LEU A 18 -56.05 26.29 28.60
CA LEU A 18 -55.17 27.24 29.24
C LEU A 18 -53.92 27.44 28.33
N THR A 19 -53.67 28.67 28.16
CA THR A 19 -52.78 29.47 27.37
C THR A 19 -51.28 29.11 27.46
N LEU A 20 -50.65 29.27 26.30
CA LEU A 20 -49.24 29.58 25.96
C LEU A 20 -48.32 29.98 27.11
N ALA A 21 -47.20 29.26 27.20
CA ALA A 21 -45.90 29.83 27.51
C ALA A 21 -44.88 29.27 26.51
N ALA A 22 -44.57 30.12 25.53
CA ALA A 22 -43.45 29.90 24.63
C ALA A 22 -42.16 30.17 25.43
N CYS A 23 -41.45 29.10 25.83
CA CYS A 23 -40.04 29.18 26.12
C CYS A 23 -39.31 28.55 24.97
N GLY A 24 -38.75 29.38 24.09
CA GLY A 24 -37.80 29.01 23.10
C GLY A 24 -36.51 28.55 23.77
N GLY A 25 -36.39 27.25 23.95
CA GLY A 25 -35.13 26.55 24.16
C GLY A 25 -34.78 25.93 22.83
N GLY A 26 -34.05 26.63 22.00
CA GLY A 26 -33.38 26.02 20.85
C GLY A 26 -32.39 24.99 21.37
N SER A 27 -32.83 23.77 21.54
CA SER A 27 -31.91 22.62 21.45
C SER A 27 -31.41 22.62 20.01
N THR A 28 -30.27 23.27 19.79
CA THR A 28 -29.40 22.86 18.71
C THR A 28 -29.03 21.41 19.02
N SER A 29 -29.81 20.47 18.51
CA SER A 29 -29.31 19.16 18.24
C SER A 29 -28.06 19.41 17.40
N ALA A 30 -26.89 19.26 17.99
CA ALA A 30 -25.70 18.96 17.24
C ALA A 30 -26.11 17.73 16.42
N GLY A 31 -26.48 17.96 15.17
CA GLY A 31 -26.73 16.88 14.25
C GLY A 31 -25.45 16.08 14.25
N ASP A 32 -25.53 14.85 14.67
CA ASP A 32 -24.57 13.84 14.34
C ASP A 32 -24.59 13.77 12.82
N SER A 33 -23.82 14.65 12.18
CA SER A 33 -23.64 14.64 10.72
C SER A 33 -22.72 13.47 10.47
N SER A 34 -23.32 12.27 10.34
CA SER A 34 -22.61 11.09 9.90
C SER A 34 -21.85 11.46 8.64
N LEU A 35 -20.53 11.27 8.68
CA LEU A 35 -19.65 11.53 7.55
C LEU A 35 -20.17 10.75 6.33
N SER A 36 -20.27 11.41 5.16
CA SER A 36 -20.75 10.79 3.94
C SER A 36 -20.05 11.39 2.72
N GLY A 37 -19.92 10.60 1.66
CA GLY A 37 -19.28 11.04 0.42
C GLY A 37 -18.53 9.92 -0.27
N GLN A 38 -17.66 10.29 -1.20
CA GLN A 38 -16.82 9.35 -1.95
C GLN A 38 -15.36 9.81 -1.89
N VAL A 39 -14.45 8.83 -1.81
CA VAL A 39 -13.00 9.02 -1.94
C VAL A 39 -12.54 8.13 -3.08
N GLY A 40 -11.88 8.69 -4.09
CA GLY A 40 -11.36 7.96 -5.24
C GLY A 40 -9.84 7.97 -5.24
N ILE A 41 -9.23 6.80 -5.22
CA ILE A 41 -7.77 6.62 -5.23
C ILE A 41 -7.43 5.64 -6.37
N ASP A 42 -6.33 5.88 -7.06
CA ASP A 42 -5.85 4.97 -8.11
C ASP A 42 -4.32 4.98 -8.08
N GLY A 43 -3.67 4.03 -8.74
CA GLY A 43 -2.21 4.06 -8.87
C GLY A 43 -1.54 2.71 -8.75
N SER A 44 -0.48 2.67 -7.98
CA SER A 44 0.42 1.52 -7.84
C SER A 44 -0.27 0.25 -7.36
N SER A 45 -0.08 -0.86 -8.08
CA SER A 45 -0.49 -2.20 -7.65
C SER A 45 0.18 -2.64 -6.35
N THR A 46 1.41 -2.19 -6.09
CA THR A 46 2.15 -2.45 -4.84
C THR A 46 1.50 -1.74 -3.65
N VAL A 47 1.02 -0.50 -3.81
CA VAL A 47 0.39 0.26 -2.72
C VAL A 47 -1.08 -0.08 -2.54
N PHE A 48 -1.72 -0.61 -3.59
CA PHE A 48 -3.13 -0.99 -3.57
C PHE A 48 -3.55 -1.81 -2.34
N PRO A 49 -2.82 -2.86 -1.87
CA PRO A 49 -3.22 -3.62 -0.69
C PRO A 49 -3.28 -2.78 0.59
N LEU A 50 -2.36 -1.82 0.76
CA LEU A 50 -2.33 -0.89 1.89
C LEU A 50 -3.58 0.00 1.90
N THR A 51 -3.83 0.66 0.76
CA THR A 51 -4.94 1.60 0.60
C THR A 51 -6.29 0.87 0.64
N ALA A 52 -6.38 -0.34 0.09
CA ALA A 52 -7.58 -1.17 0.14
C ALA A 52 -7.92 -1.61 1.57
N LEU A 53 -6.93 -2.03 2.36
CA LEU A 53 -7.12 -2.37 3.77
C LEU A 53 -7.55 -1.14 4.59
N ALA A 54 -6.89 0.00 4.40
CA ALA A 54 -7.30 1.26 5.03
C ALA A 54 -8.74 1.64 4.68
N ALA A 55 -9.15 1.44 3.42
CA ALA A 55 -10.50 1.72 2.93
C ALA A 55 -11.54 0.79 3.56
N GLU A 56 -11.24 -0.51 3.64
CA GLU A 56 -12.12 -1.50 4.26
C GLU A 56 -12.35 -1.16 5.74
N ASP A 57 -11.28 -0.97 6.50
CA ASP A 57 -11.34 -0.67 7.92
C ASP A 57 -12.05 0.67 8.20
N PHE A 58 -11.72 1.72 7.43
CA PHE A 58 -12.35 3.03 7.56
C PHE A 58 -13.86 2.98 7.32
N GLN A 59 -14.31 2.24 6.30
CA GLN A 59 -15.72 2.11 5.96
C GLN A 59 -16.53 1.33 7.01
N THR A 60 -15.89 0.47 7.82
CA THR A 60 -16.59 -0.23 8.91
C THR A 60 -17.10 0.74 9.97
N VAL A 61 -16.39 1.85 10.21
CA VAL A 61 -16.74 2.88 11.20
C VAL A 61 -17.35 4.14 10.57
N ASN A 62 -17.26 4.30 9.26
CA ASN A 62 -17.79 5.43 8.48
C ASN A 62 -18.62 4.95 7.30
N SER A 63 -19.69 4.21 7.57
CA SER A 63 -20.52 3.54 6.56
C SER A 63 -21.21 4.47 5.54
N GLY A 64 -21.23 5.78 5.79
CA GLY A 64 -21.72 6.79 4.85
C GLY A 64 -20.69 7.21 3.79
N VAL A 65 -19.42 6.81 3.95
CA VAL A 65 -18.34 7.12 3.00
C VAL A 65 -18.03 5.90 2.16
N GLN A 66 -17.93 6.10 0.85
CA GLN A 66 -17.47 5.09 -0.10
C GLN A 66 -16.04 5.40 -0.56
N VAL A 67 -15.09 4.53 -0.25
CA VAL A 67 -13.71 4.62 -0.75
C VAL A 67 -13.55 3.63 -1.91
N LYS A 68 -13.09 4.14 -3.05
CA LYS A 68 -12.81 3.35 -4.26
C LYS A 68 -11.31 3.37 -4.52
N VAL A 69 -10.72 2.21 -4.60
CA VAL A 69 -9.29 2.06 -4.88
C VAL A 69 -9.11 1.33 -6.20
N GLY A 70 -8.38 1.94 -7.12
CA GLY A 70 -7.99 1.37 -8.42
C GLY A 70 -6.51 1.00 -8.44
N SER A 71 -6.11 0.20 -9.46
CA SER A 71 -4.75 -0.26 -9.63
C SER A 71 -4.35 -0.14 -11.11
N SER A 72 -3.99 1.06 -11.55
CA SER A 72 -3.56 1.33 -12.93
C SER A 72 -2.04 1.49 -13.10
N GLY A 73 -1.28 1.13 -12.06
CA GLY A 73 0.16 1.38 -11.96
C GLY A 73 0.47 2.83 -11.55
N THR A 74 1.66 3.08 -11.00
CA THR A 74 2.06 4.40 -10.50
C THR A 74 1.91 5.50 -11.55
N GLY A 75 2.37 5.27 -12.78
CA GLY A 75 2.31 6.26 -13.87
C GLY A 75 0.89 6.48 -14.36
N GLY A 76 0.13 5.41 -14.60
CA GLY A 76 -1.28 5.50 -15.01
C GLY A 76 -2.15 6.22 -13.98
N GLY A 77 -1.85 6.00 -12.69
CA GLY A 77 -2.47 6.73 -11.59
C GLY A 77 -2.14 8.22 -11.62
N PHE A 78 -0.88 8.62 -11.81
CA PHE A 78 -0.50 10.04 -11.94
C PHE A 78 -1.15 10.70 -13.16
N GLU A 79 -1.32 10.00 -14.28
CA GLU A 79 -2.06 10.55 -15.41
C GLU A 79 -3.50 10.93 -15.06
N LYS A 80 -4.24 10.05 -14.36
CA LYS A 80 -5.61 10.30 -13.89
C LYS A 80 -5.64 11.39 -12.82
N PHE A 81 -4.73 11.29 -11.85
CA PHE A 81 -4.62 12.22 -10.73
C PHE A 81 -4.36 13.66 -11.21
N CYS A 82 -3.40 13.87 -12.12
CA CYS A 82 -3.10 15.19 -12.65
C CYS A 82 -4.20 15.74 -13.57
N ARG A 83 -5.17 14.89 -14.02
CA ARG A 83 -6.40 15.36 -14.68
C ARG A 83 -7.55 15.63 -13.69
N GLY A 84 -7.34 15.40 -12.39
CA GLY A 84 -8.35 15.57 -11.35
C GLY A 84 -9.42 14.47 -11.34
N GLU A 85 -9.14 13.29 -11.90
CA GLU A 85 -10.06 12.16 -11.97
C GLU A 85 -10.04 11.31 -10.67
N SER A 86 -9.00 11.46 -9.84
CA SER A 86 -8.90 10.83 -8.52
C SER A 86 -8.52 11.84 -7.44
N ASP A 87 -8.87 11.55 -6.21
CA ASP A 87 -8.56 12.38 -5.03
C ASP A 87 -7.11 12.22 -4.56
N ALA A 88 -6.55 11.03 -4.82
CA ALA A 88 -5.17 10.71 -4.51
C ALA A 88 -4.59 9.72 -5.53
N ASN A 89 -3.25 9.64 -5.55
CA ASN A 89 -2.51 8.64 -6.30
C ASN A 89 -1.64 7.79 -5.37
N ASP A 90 -1.77 6.46 -5.47
CA ASP A 90 -0.86 5.50 -4.89
C ASP A 90 0.41 5.39 -5.73
N ALA A 91 1.59 5.41 -5.11
CA ALA A 91 2.85 5.40 -5.84
C ALA A 91 3.93 4.56 -5.15
N SER A 92 4.61 3.70 -5.89
CA SER A 92 5.72 2.88 -5.44
C SER A 92 7.10 3.47 -5.79
N ARG A 93 7.11 4.72 -6.22
CA ARG A 93 8.25 5.60 -6.47
C ARG A 93 7.86 7.07 -6.30
N PRO A 94 8.82 7.97 -6.15
CA PRO A 94 8.53 9.41 -6.25
C PRO A 94 7.91 9.76 -7.62
N ILE A 95 7.10 10.82 -7.63
CA ILE A 95 6.58 11.41 -8.86
C ILE A 95 7.74 11.84 -9.77
N LYS A 96 7.63 11.61 -11.07
CA LYS A 96 8.63 12.06 -12.06
C LYS A 96 8.43 13.52 -12.41
N ASP A 97 9.46 14.15 -12.99
CA ASP A 97 9.44 15.57 -13.36
C ASP A 97 8.36 15.89 -14.40
N ASP A 98 8.13 15.00 -15.37
CA ASP A 98 7.10 15.14 -16.39
C ASP A 98 5.68 14.98 -15.81
N GLU A 99 5.48 14.05 -14.89
CA GLU A 99 4.22 13.87 -14.16
C GLU A 99 3.94 15.11 -13.27
N ALA A 100 4.94 15.60 -12.56
CA ALA A 100 4.83 16.80 -11.73
C ALA A 100 4.50 18.05 -12.59
N ALA A 101 5.11 18.18 -13.77
CA ALA A 101 4.81 19.25 -14.71
C ALA A 101 3.38 19.16 -15.25
N ALA A 102 2.87 17.94 -15.51
CA ALA A 102 1.47 17.74 -15.91
C ALA A 102 0.48 18.17 -14.82
N CYS A 103 0.71 17.76 -13.56
CA CYS A 103 -0.09 18.20 -12.42
C CYS A 103 -0.07 19.72 -12.25
N ALA A 104 1.11 20.34 -12.31
CA ALA A 104 1.26 21.80 -12.19
C ALA A 104 0.51 22.55 -13.32
N SER A 105 0.58 22.05 -14.56
CA SER A 105 -0.13 22.62 -15.71
C SER A 105 -1.65 22.55 -15.57
N ALA A 106 -2.16 21.51 -14.89
CA ALA A 106 -3.58 21.33 -14.61
C ALA A 106 -4.02 22.02 -13.31
N GLY A 107 -3.09 22.64 -12.56
CA GLY A 107 -3.39 23.30 -11.28
C GLY A 107 -3.66 22.34 -10.12
N VAL A 108 -3.23 21.08 -10.24
CA VAL A 108 -3.38 20.08 -9.17
C VAL A 108 -2.20 20.22 -8.20
N ALA A 109 -2.47 20.74 -7.00
CA ALA A 109 -1.53 20.81 -5.90
C ALA A 109 -1.68 19.55 -5.02
N TYR A 110 -0.58 18.99 -4.56
CA TYR A 110 -0.51 17.73 -3.81
C TYR A 110 0.72 17.69 -2.88
N GLY A 111 0.82 16.67 -2.06
CA GLY A 111 2.05 16.33 -1.34
C GLY A 111 2.17 14.82 -1.08
N PRO A 112 3.40 14.29 -1.05
CA PRO A 112 3.65 12.89 -0.75
C PRO A 112 3.45 12.60 0.73
N LEU A 113 2.79 11.49 1.02
CA LEU A 113 2.75 10.86 2.34
C LEU A 113 3.44 9.50 2.21
N THR A 114 4.56 9.29 2.90
CA THR A 114 5.18 7.97 2.97
C THR A 114 4.38 7.11 3.94
N VAL A 115 3.83 5.98 3.48
CA VAL A 115 2.88 5.17 4.27
C VAL A 115 3.45 3.83 4.73
N ALA A 116 4.45 3.30 4.05
CA ALA A 116 5.13 2.05 4.40
C ALA A 116 6.49 1.96 3.68
N VAL A 117 7.25 0.91 3.99
CA VAL A 117 8.45 0.54 3.23
C VAL A 117 8.25 -0.87 2.64
N ASP A 118 8.51 -0.98 1.36
CA ASP A 118 8.57 -2.25 0.64
C ASP A 118 10.02 -2.74 0.60
N ALA A 119 10.24 -4.04 0.81
CA ALA A 119 11.53 -4.66 0.63
C ALA A 119 11.37 -6.07 0.06
N LEU A 120 12.20 -6.39 -0.91
CA LEU A 120 12.29 -7.71 -1.51
C LEU A 120 13.42 -8.49 -0.86
N THR A 121 13.21 -9.78 -0.60
CA THR A 121 14.24 -10.66 -0.07
C THR A 121 14.61 -11.71 -1.10
N ILE A 122 15.89 -11.75 -1.44
CA ILE A 122 16.47 -12.85 -2.20
C ILE A 122 16.71 -14.01 -1.23
N VAL A 123 16.22 -15.19 -1.55
CA VAL A 123 16.26 -16.36 -0.67
C VAL A 123 16.87 -17.56 -1.35
N VAL A 124 17.59 -18.35 -0.56
CA VAL A 124 18.13 -19.65 -0.95
C VAL A 124 17.75 -20.73 0.05
N SER A 125 17.89 -21.99 -0.33
CA SER A 125 17.74 -23.13 0.58
C SER A 125 18.73 -23.05 1.75
N LYS A 126 18.36 -23.58 2.91
CA LYS A 126 19.28 -23.76 4.06
C LYS A 126 20.52 -24.61 3.72
N ASP A 127 20.39 -25.49 2.72
CA ASP A 127 21.49 -26.34 2.25
C ASP A 127 22.44 -25.59 1.29
N ASN A 128 22.07 -24.40 0.85
CA ASN A 128 22.95 -23.49 0.08
C ASN A 128 23.76 -22.66 1.06
N THR A 129 25.00 -23.09 1.29
CA THR A 129 25.94 -22.43 2.25
C THR A 129 26.96 -21.52 1.58
N TRP A 130 26.89 -21.35 0.24
CA TRP A 130 27.86 -20.60 -0.54
C TRP A 130 27.35 -19.23 -1.01
N ALA A 131 26.08 -19.09 -1.38
CA ALA A 131 25.49 -17.84 -1.86
C ALA A 131 25.01 -16.97 -0.68
N THR A 132 25.91 -16.52 0.16
CA THR A 132 25.59 -15.68 1.32
C THR A 132 25.46 -14.20 0.99
N CYS A 133 26.03 -13.78 -0.13
CA CYS A 133 25.94 -12.43 -0.68
C CYS A 133 25.98 -12.51 -2.21
N LEU A 134 25.13 -11.74 -2.89
CA LEU A 134 25.12 -11.57 -4.33
C LEU A 134 25.15 -10.09 -4.70
N THR A 135 25.86 -9.76 -5.76
CA THR A 135 25.80 -8.41 -6.32
C THR A 135 24.53 -8.24 -7.17
N THR A 136 24.11 -6.99 -7.37
CA THR A 136 23.02 -6.66 -8.30
C THR A 136 23.32 -7.13 -9.71
N ASP A 137 24.59 -7.07 -10.16
CA ASP A 137 25.01 -7.58 -11.47
C ASP A 137 24.88 -9.10 -11.58
N GLN A 138 25.21 -9.83 -10.51
CA GLN A 138 25.01 -11.29 -10.46
C GLN A 138 23.54 -11.66 -10.51
N LEU A 139 22.67 -10.92 -9.79
CA LEU A 139 21.22 -11.10 -9.89
C LEU A 139 20.72 -10.81 -11.31
N GLY A 140 21.18 -9.72 -11.94
CA GLY A 140 20.88 -9.40 -13.32
C GLY A 140 21.33 -10.51 -14.29
N ALA A 141 22.55 -11.04 -14.12
CA ALA A 141 23.04 -12.14 -14.94
C ALA A 141 22.17 -13.40 -14.82
N ILE A 142 21.62 -13.69 -13.63
CA ILE A 142 20.72 -14.83 -13.40
C ILE A 142 19.35 -14.60 -14.03
N TRP A 143 18.75 -13.42 -13.80
CA TRP A 143 17.33 -13.17 -14.06
C TRP A 143 17.03 -12.41 -15.36
N ALA A 144 18.04 -11.88 -16.05
CA ALA A 144 17.83 -11.10 -17.28
C ALA A 144 17.10 -11.90 -18.36
N PRO A 145 16.32 -11.25 -19.24
CA PRO A 145 15.78 -11.86 -20.45
C PRO A 145 16.86 -12.56 -21.26
N GLY A 146 16.62 -13.82 -21.62
CA GLY A 146 17.57 -14.63 -22.39
C GLY A 146 18.79 -15.12 -21.62
N SER A 147 18.86 -14.95 -20.31
CA SER A 147 19.92 -15.54 -19.48
C SER A 147 19.96 -17.06 -19.68
N THR A 148 21.16 -17.59 -19.85
CA THR A 148 21.45 -19.04 -19.99
C THR A 148 22.14 -19.60 -18.77
N VAL A 149 22.32 -18.79 -17.70
CA VAL A 149 22.92 -19.24 -16.45
C VAL A 149 22.10 -20.39 -15.88
N ALA A 150 22.77 -21.52 -15.67
CA ALA A 150 22.15 -22.77 -15.22
C ALA A 150 22.81 -23.35 -13.95
N ASN A 151 24.03 -22.92 -13.63
CA ASN A 151 24.78 -23.43 -12.47
C ASN A 151 25.36 -22.27 -11.65
N TRP A 152 25.48 -22.50 -10.34
CA TRP A 152 26.01 -21.50 -9.40
C TRP A 152 27.46 -21.06 -9.73
N ASN A 153 28.32 -21.98 -10.19
CA ASN A 153 29.71 -21.65 -10.53
C ASN A 153 29.85 -20.82 -11.83
N GLU A 154 28.77 -20.59 -12.57
CA GLU A 154 28.74 -19.64 -13.69
C GLU A 154 28.58 -18.20 -13.18
N ILE A 155 28.05 -18.02 -11.97
CA ILE A 155 27.90 -16.73 -11.31
C ILE A 155 29.16 -16.32 -10.55
N ASP A 156 29.74 -17.26 -9.83
CA ASP A 156 31.02 -17.10 -9.17
C ASP A 156 31.81 -18.43 -9.24
N PRO A 157 33.02 -18.44 -9.82
CA PRO A 157 33.84 -19.66 -9.91
C PRO A 157 34.18 -20.31 -8.56
N SER A 158 34.03 -19.60 -7.45
CA SER A 158 34.21 -20.16 -6.08
C SER A 158 33.00 -20.98 -5.61
N PHE A 159 31.83 -20.83 -6.25
CA PHE A 159 30.65 -21.59 -5.92
C PHE A 159 30.70 -23.00 -6.51
N PRO A 160 29.97 -23.96 -5.95
CA PRO A 160 29.92 -25.33 -6.51
C PRO A 160 29.20 -25.36 -7.86
N ALA A 161 29.53 -26.38 -8.67
CA ALA A 161 28.81 -26.68 -9.91
C ALA A 161 27.43 -27.33 -9.58
N GLU A 162 26.63 -26.61 -8.82
CA GLU A 162 25.27 -27.01 -8.42
C GLU A 162 24.28 -26.35 -9.39
N PRO A 163 23.29 -27.07 -9.95
CA PRO A 163 22.26 -26.45 -10.80
C PRO A 163 21.42 -25.43 -10.02
N ILE A 164 21.21 -24.25 -10.63
CA ILE A 164 20.29 -23.24 -10.10
C ILE A 164 18.86 -23.65 -10.45
N LYS A 165 17.97 -23.59 -9.46
CA LYS A 165 16.52 -23.72 -9.67
C LYS A 165 15.85 -22.45 -9.23
N LEU A 166 15.16 -21.80 -10.17
CA LEU A 166 14.59 -20.48 -10.00
C LEU A 166 13.11 -20.53 -9.69
N PHE A 167 12.72 -19.79 -8.66
CA PHE A 167 11.35 -19.62 -8.20
C PHE A 167 11.09 -18.14 -7.94
N GLY A 168 9.93 -17.63 -8.34
CA GLY A 168 9.64 -16.22 -8.14
C GLY A 168 8.17 -15.89 -8.37
N PRO A 169 7.76 -14.65 -8.09
CA PRO A 169 6.40 -14.20 -8.37
C PRO A 169 6.05 -14.32 -9.84
N GLY A 170 4.75 -14.41 -10.15
CA GLY A 170 4.23 -14.33 -11.50
C GLY A 170 4.13 -12.89 -12.01
N THR A 171 3.70 -12.74 -13.25
CA THR A 171 3.67 -11.45 -13.97
C THR A 171 2.59 -10.47 -13.46
N ASP A 172 1.67 -10.92 -12.63
CA ASP A 172 0.62 -10.07 -12.03
C ASP A 172 1.06 -9.45 -10.70
N SER A 173 2.30 -9.78 -10.24
CA SER A 173 2.84 -9.36 -8.95
C SER A 173 3.61 -8.03 -9.04
N GLY A 174 3.27 -7.07 -8.18
CA GLY A 174 4.06 -5.84 -8.00
C GLY A 174 5.51 -6.09 -7.53
N THR A 175 5.76 -7.23 -6.86
CA THR A 175 7.10 -7.70 -6.48
C THR A 175 7.92 -8.10 -7.72
N PHE A 176 7.28 -8.75 -8.70
CA PHE A 176 7.90 -9.08 -9.98
C PHE A 176 8.28 -7.82 -10.76
N ASP A 177 7.36 -6.87 -10.89
CA ASP A 177 7.61 -5.61 -11.59
C ASP A 177 8.75 -4.83 -10.94
N TYR A 178 8.74 -4.74 -9.61
CA TYR A 178 9.80 -4.04 -8.88
C TYR A 178 11.16 -4.71 -9.06
N PHE A 179 11.25 -6.02 -8.84
CA PHE A 179 12.51 -6.75 -9.01
C PHE A 179 13.08 -6.58 -10.42
N THR A 180 12.26 -6.81 -11.42
CA THR A 180 12.68 -6.71 -12.82
C THR A 180 13.08 -5.28 -13.21
N GLY A 181 12.35 -4.28 -12.72
CA GLY A 181 12.67 -2.87 -12.93
C GLY A 181 14.02 -2.48 -12.35
N VAL A 182 14.34 -2.87 -11.09
CA VAL A 182 15.58 -2.44 -10.42
C VAL A 182 16.79 -3.32 -10.73
N ILE A 183 16.58 -4.59 -11.08
CA ILE A 183 17.68 -5.53 -11.38
C ILE A 183 17.94 -5.64 -12.88
N ASN A 184 16.88 -5.73 -13.68
CA ASN A 184 17.03 -5.91 -15.15
C ASN A 184 16.85 -4.59 -15.92
N GLY A 185 16.47 -3.49 -15.23
CA GLY A 185 16.34 -2.15 -15.81
C GLY A 185 14.99 -1.86 -16.48
N GLU A 186 14.09 -2.85 -16.57
CA GLU A 186 12.76 -2.71 -17.17
C GLU A 186 11.74 -3.59 -16.44
N GLU A 187 10.63 -3.00 -15.99
CA GLU A 187 9.53 -3.74 -15.37
C GLU A 187 8.98 -4.80 -16.32
N GLY A 188 8.77 -6.01 -15.82
CA GLY A 188 8.31 -7.15 -16.61
C GLY A 188 9.41 -7.90 -17.39
N ALA A 189 10.61 -7.34 -17.50
CA ALA A 189 11.71 -7.95 -18.24
C ALA A 189 12.42 -9.03 -17.41
N SER A 190 12.18 -10.30 -17.70
CA SER A 190 12.79 -11.45 -17.02
C SER A 190 12.94 -12.63 -17.96
N ARG A 191 13.78 -13.61 -17.57
CA ARG A 191 13.76 -14.94 -18.20
C ARG A 191 12.44 -15.63 -17.91
N THR A 192 12.03 -16.58 -18.76
CA THR A 192 10.73 -17.24 -18.67
C THR A 192 10.79 -18.71 -18.22
N ASP A 193 11.99 -19.24 -18.03
CA ASP A 193 12.25 -20.64 -17.66
C ASP A 193 12.44 -20.85 -16.15
N TYR A 194 11.87 -19.96 -15.32
CA TYR A 194 11.75 -20.15 -13.88
C TYR A 194 10.36 -20.73 -13.52
N THR A 195 10.13 -21.10 -12.27
CA THR A 195 8.82 -21.53 -11.76
C THR A 195 8.10 -20.31 -11.19
N PRO A 196 7.13 -19.71 -11.90
CA PRO A 196 6.35 -18.57 -11.39
C PRO A 196 5.23 -19.04 -10.47
N SER A 197 4.90 -18.23 -9.47
CA SER A 197 3.69 -18.41 -8.64
C SER A 197 3.26 -17.08 -8.02
N GLU A 198 1.94 -16.84 -7.98
CA GLU A 198 1.34 -15.76 -7.21
C GLU A 198 1.16 -16.14 -5.73
N ASP A 199 1.40 -17.39 -5.36
CA ASP A 199 1.39 -17.89 -3.99
C ASP A 199 2.84 -18.07 -3.50
N ASP A 200 3.28 -17.19 -2.61
CA ASP A 200 4.62 -17.21 -2.03
C ASP A 200 4.94 -18.53 -1.29
N ASN A 201 3.93 -19.26 -0.79
CA ASN A 201 4.14 -20.58 -0.21
C ASN A 201 4.71 -21.58 -1.22
N VAL A 202 4.34 -21.46 -2.48
CA VAL A 202 4.89 -22.32 -3.56
C VAL A 202 6.36 -21.97 -3.79
N ILE A 203 6.71 -20.68 -3.74
CA ILE A 203 8.10 -20.22 -3.87
C ILE A 203 8.93 -20.74 -2.69
N VAL A 204 8.43 -20.60 -1.45
CA VAL A 204 9.08 -21.10 -0.23
C VAL A 204 9.35 -22.61 -0.33
N GLN A 205 8.35 -23.39 -0.73
CA GLN A 205 8.48 -24.85 -0.90
C GLN A 205 9.49 -25.22 -1.99
N GLY A 206 9.45 -24.52 -3.13
CA GLY A 206 10.35 -24.75 -4.24
C GLY A 206 11.81 -24.49 -3.86
N VAL A 207 12.09 -23.34 -3.25
CA VAL A 207 13.44 -22.95 -2.82
C VAL A 207 13.94 -23.87 -1.71
N SER A 208 13.16 -24.10 -0.64
CA SER A 208 13.58 -24.94 0.49
C SER A 208 13.78 -26.40 0.10
N GLY A 209 13.00 -26.90 -0.86
CA GLY A 209 13.10 -28.27 -1.37
C GLY A 209 14.23 -28.51 -2.37
N SER A 210 15.03 -27.50 -2.72
CA SER A 210 16.07 -27.60 -3.73
C SER A 210 17.38 -26.99 -3.22
N LYS A 211 18.45 -27.78 -3.12
CA LYS A 211 19.76 -27.32 -2.64
C LYS A 211 20.27 -26.10 -3.42
N GLY A 212 20.13 -26.09 -4.75
CA GLY A 212 20.46 -24.97 -5.63
C GLY A 212 19.30 -23.98 -5.81
N GLY A 213 18.24 -24.07 -5.00
CA GLY A 213 17.08 -23.18 -5.09
C GLY A 213 17.43 -21.71 -4.81
N LEU A 214 16.93 -20.84 -5.67
CA LEU A 214 17.01 -19.38 -5.56
C LEU A 214 15.62 -18.80 -5.87
N GLY A 215 15.17 -17.88 -5.05
CA GLY A 215 13.89 -17.19 -5.27
C GLY A 215 13.88 -15.81 -4.66
N TYR A 216 12.76 -15.10 -4.84
CA TYR A 216 12.54 -13.79 -4.20
C TYR A 216 11.05 -13.55 -3.95
N PHE A 217 10.75 -12.80 -2.91
CA PHE A 217 9.42 -12.35 -2.48
C PHE A 217 9.56 -11.25 -1.41
N GLY A 218 8.43 -10.76 -0.87
CA GLY A 218 8.40 -9.72 0.14
C GLY A 218 9.13 -10.08 1.44
N PHE A 219 9.81 -9.10 2.06
CA PHE A 219 10.61 -9.30 3.27
C PHE A 219 9.78 -9.83 4.45
N THR A 220 8.59 -9.30 4.68
CA THR A 220 7.71 -9.73 5.78
C THR A 220 7.38 -11.22 5.68
N TYR A 221 7.14 -11.69 4.46
CA TYR A 221 6.89 -13.09 4.21
C TYR A 221 8.14 -13.97 4.45
N TYR A 222 9.34 -13.44 4.15
CA TYR A 222 10.59 -14.12 4.52
C TYR A 222 10.72 -14.28 6.03
N GLU A 223 10.40 -13.25 6.84
CA GLU A 223 10.50 -13.33 8.30
C GLU A 223 9.66 -14.48 8.87
N GLU A 224 8.46 -14.70 8.33
CA GLU A 224 7.58 -15.80 8.72
C GLU A 224 8.12 -17.20 8.34
N ASN A 225 9.06 -17.27 7.38
CA ASN A 225 9.64 -18.50 6.86
C ASN A 225 11.17 -18.60 7.05
N ALA A 226 11.75 -17.77 7.93
CA ALA A 226 13.18 -17.72 8.18
C ALA A 226 13.78 -19.02 8.75
N ASP A 227 12.94 -19.89 9.30
CA ASP A 227 13.30 -21.25 9.72
C ASP A 227 13.60 -22.19 8.55
N LYS A 228 13.01 -21.98 7.36
CA LYS A 228 13.10 -22.81 6.17
C LYS A 228 14.11 -22.31 5.14
N LEU A 229 14.37 -20.99 5.11
CA LEU A 229 15.14 -20.31 4.09
C LEU A 229 16.30 -19.49 4.67
N THR A 230 17.28 -19.19 3.83
CA THR A 230 18.35 -18.24 4.13
C THR A 230 18.21 -17.02 3.24
N ALA A 231 18.12 -15.83 3.84
CA ALA A 231 18.19 -14.59 3.09
C ALA A 231 19.61 -14.32 2.60
N VAL A 232 19.72 -13.91 1.35
CA VAL A 232 20.97 -13.52 0.71
C VAL A 232 21.20 -12.03 0.95
N GLN A 233 22.40 -11.65 1.37
CA GLN A 233 22.80 -10.24 1.44
C GLN A 233 22.97 -9.70 0.02
N ILE A 234 22.73 -8.41 -0.16
CA ILE A 234 22.87 -7.74 -1.45
C ILE A 234 24.00 -6.73 -1.42
N ASP A 235 24.85 -6.80 -2.44
CA ASP A 235 25.90 -5.82 -2.68
C ASP A 235 25.55 -4.98 -3.92
N SER A 236 25.22 -3.72 -3.69
CA SER A 236 24.97 -2.73 -4.75
C SER A 236 26.21 -1.84 -5.03
N GLY A 237 27.39 -2.30 -4.61
CA GLY A 237 28.67 -1.58 -4.78
C GLY A 237 29.26 -0.98 -3.50
N SER A 238 28.54 -1.13 -2.36
CA SER A 238 28.99 -0.61 -1.05
C SER A 238 29.26 -1.73 -0.02
N GLY A 239 29.25 -2.98 -0.46
CA GLY A 239 29.38 -4.16 0.38
C GLY A 239 28.02 -4.84 0.63
N CYS A 240 28.11 -6.03 1.22
CA CYS A 240 26.95 -6.88 1.47
C CYS A 240 26.05 -6.34 2.59
N VAL A 241 24.78 -6.07 2.28
CA VAL A 241 23.78 -5.62 3.23
C VAL A 241 22.71 -6.71 3.37
N ALA A 242 22.43 -7.12 4.61
CA ALA A 242 21.37 -8.08 4.90
C ALA A 242 20.00 -7.39 4.87
N PRO A 243 18.95 -8.07 4.35
CA PRO A 243 17.58 -7.58 4.51
C PRO A 243 17.18 -7.56 5.98
N SER A 244 16.63 -6.45 6.42
CA SER A 244 16.00 -6.28 7.73
C SER A 244 15.08 -5.07 7.68
N ALA A 245 14.12 -4.99 8.61
CA ALA A 245 13.28 -3.80 8.73
C ALA A 245 14.13 -2.53 8.86
N ALA A 246 15.22 -2.56 9.64
CA ALA A 246 16.09 -1.40 9.83
C ALA A 246 16.81 -0.98 8.54
N THR A 247 17.43 -1.93 7.82
CA THR A 247 18.16 -1.62 6.57
C THR A 247 17.25 -1.24 5.42
N ALA A 248 16.00 -1.71 5.44
CA ALA A 248 14.97 -1.26 4.51
C ALA A 248 14.50 0.16 4.82
N GLN A 249 14.22 0.46 6.11
CA GLN A 249 13.74 1.78 6.55
C GLN A 249 14.79 2.89 6.39
N ASP A 250 16.07 2.59 6.58
CA ASP A 250 17.14 3.56 6.40
C ASP A 250 17.69 3.65 4.96
N GLY A 251 17.17 2.78 4.07
CA GLY A 251 17.53 2.76 2.64
C GLY A 251 18.87 2.13 2.32
N THR A 252 19.57 1.52 3.30
CA THR A 252 20.87 0.87 3.06
C THR A 252 20.71 -0.45 2.30
N TYR A 253 19.55 -1.12 2.39
CA TYR A 253 19.22 -2.31 1.59
C TYR A 253 18.77 -1.94 0.18
N ALA A 254 19.56 -1.10 -0.49
CA ALA A 254 19.31 -0.69 -1.88
C ALA A 254 19.90 -1.68 -2.89
N PRO A 255 19.28 -1.87 -4.07
CA PRO A 255 18.05 -1.24 -4.54
C PRO A 255 16.78 -2.03 -4.20
N LEU A 256 16.84 -3.03 -3.32
CA LEU A 256 15.75 -3.96 -3.02
C LEU A 256 14.82 -3.48 -1.89
N SER A 257 14.92 -2.21 -1.47
CA SER A 257 13.95 -1.56 -0.61
C SER A 257 13.56 -0.19 -1.17
N ARG A 258 12.30 0.19 -0.95
CA ARG A 258 11.76 1.48 -1.41
C ARG A 258 10.65 1.98 -0.48
N PRO A 259 10.52 3.29 -0.29
CA PRO A 259 9.34 3.87 0.35
C PRO A 259 8.11 3.75 -0.57
N LEU A 260 6.95 3.56 0.06
CA LEU A 260 5.65 3.58 -0.59
C LEU A 260 4.90 4.85 -0.22
N PHE A 261 4.22 5.45 -1.20
CA PHE A 261 3.61 6.77 -1.07
C PHE A 261 2.14 6.76 -1.42
N VAL A 262 1.40 7.67 -0.79
CA VAL A 262 0.11 8.15 -1.27
C VAL A 262 0.21 9.67 -1.47
N TYR A 263 -0.32 10.16 -2.59
CA TYR A 263 -0.29 11.57 -2.98
C TYR A 263 -1.70 12.17 -2.97
N PRO A 264 -2.25 12.62 -1.84
CA PRO A 264 -3.54 13.29 -1.82
C PRO A 264 -3.45 14.69 -2.46
N SER A 265 -4.49 15.09 -3.21
CA SER A 265 -4.58 16.45 -3.70
C SER A 265 -5.06 17.40 -2.59
N ILE A 266 -4.52 18.61 -2.57
CA ILE A 266 -4.92 19.65 -1.61
C ILE A 266 -6.41 19.99 -1.74
N ALA A 267 -6.93 20.04 -2.96
CA ALA A 267 -8.34 20.30 -3.21
C ALA A 267 -9.25 19.19 -2.66
N ALA A 268 -8.84 17.93 -2.77
CA ALA A 268 -9.59 16.79 -2.22
C ALA A 268 -9.59 16.80 -0.69
N LEU A 269 -8.47 17.12 -0.06
CA LEU A 269 -8.35 17.24 1.41
C LEU A 269 -9.24 18.33 2.03
N ALA A 270 -9.75 19.29 1.24
CA ALA A 270 -10.74 20.24 1.71
C ALA A 270 -12.13 19.61 1.96
N ARG A 271 -12.38 18.41 1.46
CA ARG A 271 -13.62 17.65 1.69
C ARG A 271 -13.49 16.83 2.98
N PRO A 272 -14.49 16.89 3.89
CA PRO A 272 -14.41 16.25 5.20
C PRO A 272 -14.19 14.73 5.14
N GLU A 273 -14.83 14.04 4.19
CA GLU A 273 -14.71 12.59 4.02
C GLU A 273 -13.30 12.18 3.56
N VAL A 274 -12.66 12.99 2.71
CA VAL A 274 -11.30 12.73 2.25
C VAL A 274 -10.29 13.00 3.36
N ALA A 275 -10.41 14.14 4.05
CA ALA A 275 -9.56 14.47 5.18
C ALA A 275 -9.66 13.41 6.29
N ALA A 276 -10.88 12.92 6.60
CA ALA A 276 -11.10 11.90 7.61
C ALA A 276 -10.50 10.54 7.18
N PHE A 277 -10.61 10.15 5.92
CA PHE A 277 -9.99 8.93 5.42
C PHE A 277 -8.47 8.98 5.57
N PHE A 278 -7.82 10.06 5.13
CA PHE A 278 -6.37 10.18 5.26
C PHE A 278 -5.90 10.35 6.70
N GLN A 279 -6.70 10.99 7.57
CA GLN A 279 -6.43 10.99 9.01
C GLN A 279 -6.43 9.58 9.59
N TYR A 280 -7.43 8.76 9.22
CA TYR A 280 -7.49 7.36 9.62
C TYR A 280 -6.28 6.57 9.13
N TYR A 281 -5.90 6.75 7.86
CA TYR A 281 -4.74 6.08 7.27
C TYR A 281 -3.45 6.42 8.03
N VAL A 282 -3.20 7.71 8.31
CA VAL A 282 -2.03 8.21 9.04
C VAL A 282 -2.01 7.77 10.50
N ASP A 283 -3.17 7.70 11.16
CA ASP A 283 -3.24 7.28 12.56
C ASP A 283 -3.05 5.76 12.74
N ASN A 284 -3.36 4.98 11.69
CA ASN A 284 -3.29 3.52 11.69
C ASN A 284 -2.20 2.97 10.76
N ASP A 285 -1.21 3.80 10.35
CA ASP A 285 -0.17 3.45 9.38
C ASP A 285 0.53 2.13 9.68
N ALA A 286 0.86 1.87 10.94
CA ALA A 286 1.58 0.65 11.33
C ALA A 286 0.71 -0.60 11.17
N SER A 287 -0.53 -0.58 11.66
CA SER A 287 -1.43 -1.75 11.56
C SER A 287 -1.84 -2.03 10.12
N ILE A 288 -1.99 -0.97 9.30
CA ILE A 288 -2.26 -1.10 7.87
C ILE A 288 -1.05 -1.72 7.15
N ALA A 289 0.17 -1.24 7.44
CA ALA A 289 1.38 -1.80 6.84
C ALA A 289 1.58 -3.28 7.21
N GLU A 290 1.44 -3.63 8.50
CA GLU A 290 1.53 -5.01 8.98
C GLU A 290 0.45 -5.90 8.37
N GLY A 291 -0.81 -5.44 8.34
CA GLY A 291 -1.92 -6.19 7.76
C GLY A 291 -1.78 -6.42 6.26
N ALA A 292 -1.14 -5.52 5.54
CA ALA A 292 -0.83 -5.64 4.12
C ALA A 292 0.54 -6.31 3.85
N GLN A 293 1.23 -6.80 4.88
CA GLN A 293 2.53 -7.48 4.83
C GLN A 293 3.68 -6.62 4.29
N TYR A 294 3.66 -5.33 4.60
CA TYR A 294 4.76 -4.38 4.36
C TYR A 294 5.47 -4.02 5.66
N ILE A 295 6.66 -3.44 5.56
CA ILE A 295 7.43 -2.96 6.70
C ILE A 295 6.82 -1.64 7.19
N PRO A 296 6.35 -1.55 8.45
CA PRO A 296 5.86 -0.31 9.02
C PRO A 296 6.94 0.77 9.05
N LEU A 297 6.53 2.02 9.08
CA LEU A 297 7.43 3.15 9.32
C LEU A 297 8.02 3.08 10.72
N ASN A 298 9.30 3.46 10.87
CA ASN A 298 9.88 3.68 12.20
C ASN A 298 9.33 4.95 12.86
N GLU A 299 9.66 5.18 14.13
CA GLU A 299 9.12 6.32 14.91
C GLU A 299 9.44 7.68 14.25
N ALA A 300 10.65 7.87 13.72
CA ALA A 300 11.04 9.10 13.06
C ALA A 300 10.27 9.32 11.75
N GLN A 301 10.14 8.29 10.93
CA GLN A 301 9.37 8.31 9.69
C GLN A 301 7.88 8.58 9.96
N ARG A 302 7.30 7.96 10.99
CA ARG A 302 5.92 8.19 11.41
C ARG A 302 5.70 9.61 11.91
N THR A 303 6.66 10.18 12.63
CA THR A 303 6.62 11.59 13.05
C THR A 303 6.61 12.50 11.81
N THR A 304 7.41 12.21 10.81
CA THR A 304 7.43 12.94 9.54
C THR A 304 6.10 12.80 8.81
N LEU A 305 5.56 11.59 8.66
CA LEU A 305 4.24 11.35 8.05
C LEU A 305 3.15 12.22 8.67
N LYS A 306 3.07 12.25 10.00
CA LYS A 306 2.08 13.06 10.73
C LYS A 306 2.28 14.57 10.51
N ALA A 307 3.52 15.02 10.48
CA ALA A 307 3.84 16.43 10.22
C ALA A 307 3.50 16.84 8.78
N ASP A 308 3.83 16.00 7.80
CA ASP A 308 3.52 16.23 6.39
C ASP A 308 2.01 16.28 6.16
N PHE A 309 1.26 15.34 6.72
CA PHE A 309 -0.20 15.34 6.61
C PHE A 309 -0.83 16.57 7.27
N ALA A 310 -0.37 16.98 8.45
CA ALA A 310 -0.84 18.20 9.10
C ALA A 310 -0.56 19.45 8.24
N ALA A 311 0.59 19.51 7.56
CA ALA A 311 0.92 20.59 6.64
C ALA A 311 0.00 20.60 5.41
N LEU A 312 -0.37 19.45 4.86
CA LEU A 312 -1.32 19.35 3.74
C LEU A 312 -2.72 19.79 4.16
N LEU A 313 -3.19 19.39 5.34
CA LEU A 313 -4.48 19.86 5.88
C LEU A 313 -4.52 21.37 6.10
N ALA A 314 -3.43 21.97 6.58
CA ALA A 314 -3.33 23.41 6.74
C ALA A 314 -3.44 24.14 5.39
N GLN A 315 -2.81 23.60 4.33
CA GLN A 315 -2.94 24.13 2.98
C GLN A 315 -4.38 23.99 2.45
N ALA A 316 -5.00 22.81 2.65
CA ALA A 316 -6.38 22.58 2.22
C ALA A 316 -7.39 23.52 2.88
N SER A 317 -7.18 23.87 4.15
CA SER A 317 -8.04 24.81 4.88
C SER A 317 -7.98 26.25 4.37
N THR A 318 -6.91 26.63 3.66
CA THR A 318 -6.71 27.98 3.10
C THR A 318 -6.99 28.02 1.59
N ALA A 319 -7.20 26.88 0.95
CA ALA A 319 -7.54 26.83 -0.47
C ALA A 319 -8.95 27.39 -0.71
N PRO A 320 -9.18 28.17 -1.78
CA PRO A 320 -10.53 28.61 -2.13
C PRO A 320 -11.41 27.37 -2.38
N SER A 321 -12.60 27.36 -1.76
CA SER A 321 -13.57 26.29 -2.00
C SER A 321 -13.80 26.12 -3.50
N PRO A 322 -13.81 24.87 -4.02
CA PRO A 322 -14.16 24.64 -5.40
C PRO A 322 -15.56 25.22 -5.66
N ILE A 323 -15.66 26.09 -6.64
CA ILE A 323 -16.96 26.64 -7.08
C ILE A 323 -17.76 25.46 -7.58
N ALA A 324 -18.84 25.11 -6.87
CA ALA A 324 -19.77 24.11 -7.32
C ALA A 324 -20.31 24.50 -8.71
N SER A 325 -19.92 23.75 -9.74
CA SER A 325 -20.39 23.90 -11.12
C SER A 325 -21.60 23.01 -11.39
#